data_7e8c8ccb823d773196858f0e9f52f8b6
#
_entry.id   7e8c8ccb823d773196858f0e9f52f8b6
#
_cell.length_a   1.000
_cell.length_b   1.000
_cell.length_c   1.000
_cell.angle_alpha   90.00
_cell.angle_beta   90.00
_cell.angle_gamma   90.00
#
_symmetry.space_group_name_H-M   'P 1'
#
loop_
_entity.id
_entity.type
_entity.pdbx_description
1 polymer ?
#
loop_
_entity_poly.entity_id
_entity_poly.type
_entity_poly.pdbx_seq_one_letter_code
_entity_poly.pdbx_strand_id
1 'polypeptide(L)'
;NVQNAVTSPHFVCIACYTSPQGRNAYRKEADYTYKEFFDLYNATKQEMQWRQTRQGNAEYERSKMNSSIRYDILKRDHFRCVICGRTVEDGVKLHVDHIIPVSKGGKTEYSNLRTLCDACNLGKRDKYDINGWN
;
A
#
# COMPACT_ATOMS: atom_id res chain seq x y z
N ASN A 1 36.25 -39.27 24.28
CA ASN A 1 34.81 -39.00 24.37
C ASN A 1 34.49 -37.84 23.43
N VAL A 2 34.12 -38.13 22.18
CA VAL A 2 33.53 -37.16 21.32
C VAL A 2 32.07 -37.01 21.74
N GLN A 3 31.79 -35.98 22.54
CA GLN A 3 30.42 -35.60 22.80
C GLN A 3 29.80 -35.14 21.45
N ASN A 4 28.78 -35.85 20.99
CA ASN A 4 27.98 -35.44 19.84
C ASN A 4 27.33 -34.09 20.18
N ALA A 5 27.96 -32.99 19.80
CA ALA A 5 27.36 -31.69 19.85
C ALA A 5 26.25 -31.68 18.80
N VAL A 6 24.99 -31.81 19.23
CA VAL A 6 23.85 -31.59 18.37
C VAL A 6 23.81 -30.08 18.09
N THR A 7 24.40 -29.68 16.98
CA THR A 7 24.31 -28.29 16.50
C THR A 7 22.97 -28.10 15.80
N SER A 8 22.11 -27.31 16.40
CA SER A 8 20.89 -26.87 15.70
C SER A 8 21.28 -25.91 14.58
N PRO A 9 20.78 -26.10 13.35
CA PRO A 9 21.09 -25.18 12.26
C PRO A 9 20.51 -23.79 12.57
N HIS A 10 21.32 -22.76 12.33
CA HIS A 10 20.95 -21.36 12.40
C HIS A 10 20.93 -20.74 11.01
N PHE A 11 19.98 -19.85 10.78
CA PHE A 11 19.83 -19.11 9.52
C PHE A 11 20.11 -17.64 9.79
N VAL A 12 21.16 -17.10 9.18
CA VAL A 12 21.47 -15.68 9.23
C VAL A 12 20.87 -15.02 8.01
N CYS A 13 19.84 -14.19 8.21
CA CYS A 13 19.23 -13.40 7.15
C CYS A 13 19.86 -12.01 7.12
N ILE A 14 20.41 -11.63 6.00
CA ILE A 14 21.04 -10.32 5.80
C ILE A 14 20.22 -9.53 4.77
N ALA A 15 19.61 -8.43 5.19
CA ALA A 15 18.93 -7.50 4.31
C ALA A 15 19.82 -6.28 4.08
N CYS A 16 20.19 -6.05 2.83
CA CYS A 16 20.95 -4.87 2.41
C CYS A 16 20.05 -4.01 1.51
N TYR A 17 20.07 -2.72 1.75
CA TYR A 17 19.39 -1.75 0.90
C TYR A 17 20.34 -0.59 0.62
N THR A 18 20.36 -0.18 -0.64
CA THR A 18 20.99 1.08 -1.05
C THR A 18 19.98 1.85 -1.91
N SER A 19 19.76 3.10 -1.55
CA SER A 19 18.85 3.94 -2.36
C SER A 19 19.40 4.11 -3.78
N PRO A 20 18.55 4.32 -4.81
CA PRO A 20 18.98 4.46 -6.20
C PRO A 20 20.03 5.55 -6.43
N GLN A 21 20.07 6.57 -5.54
CA GLN A 21 21.05 7.65 -5.60
C GLN A 21 22.22 7.46 -4.63
N GLY A 22 22.34 6.32 -3.98
CA GLY A 22 23.43 6.00 -3.04
C GLY A 22 23.44 6.81 -1.74
N ARG A 23 22.43 7.67 -1.50
CA ARG A 23 22.40 8.57 -0.33
C ARG A 23 22.13 7.87 0.99
N ASN A 24 21.36 6.79 0.94
CA ASN A 24 21.01 6.00 2.11
C ASN A 24 21.33 4.55 1.85
N ALA A 25 22.05 3.93 2.77
CA ALA A 25 22.31 2.51 2.78
C ALA A 25 22.07 1.98 4.19
N TYR A 26 21.44 0.83 4.31
CA TYR A 26 21.37 0.11 5.57
C TYR A 26 21.59 -1.38 5.36
N ARG A 27 22.11 -2.01 6.39
CA ARG A 27 22.24 -3.45 6.50
C ARG A 27 21.57 -3.88 7.80
N LYS A 28 20.71 -4.85 7.72
CA LYS A 28 20.08 -5.47 8.89
C LYS A 28 20.34 -6.95 8.86
N GLU A 29 20.79 -7.48 9.97
CA GLU A 29 21.01 -8.91 10.18
C GLU A 29 20.02 -9.43 11.22
N ALA A 30 19.54 -10.63 11.01
CA ALA A 30 18.71 -11.35 11.97
C ALA A 30 19.11 -12.81 11.93
N ASP A 31 19.29 -13.40 13.12
CA ASP A 31 19.64 -14.80 13.33
C ASP A 31 18.39 -15.55 13.79
N TYR A 32 18.13 -16.69 13.17
CA TYR A 32 16.96 -17.51 13.42
C TYR A 32 17.37 -18.95 13.66
N THR A 33 16.81 -19.57 14.66
CA THR A 33 16.80 -21.03 14.78
C THR A 33 15.98 -21.64 13.63
N TYR A 34 16.17 -22.92 13.35
CA TYR A 34 15.38 -23.64 12.32
C TYR A 34 13.87 -23.49 12.54
N LYS A 35 13.43 -23.58 13.79
CA LYS A 35 12.01 -23.46 14.13
C LYS A 35 11.46 -22.06 13.81
N GLU A 36 12.15 -21.02 14.28
CA GLU A 36 11.74 -19.63 14.04
C GLU A 36 11.73 -19.29 12.54
N PHE A 37 12.74 -19.75 11.79
CA PHE A 37 12.77 -19.55 10.34
C PHE A 37 11.61 -20.27 9.65
N PHE A 38 11.31 -21.50 10.05
CA PHE A 38 10.22 -22.28 9.46
C PHE A 38 8.83 -21.68 9.78
N ASP A 39 8.64 -21.21 11.02
CA ASP A 39 7.41 -20.53 11.43
C ASP A 39 7.24 -19.22 10.66
N LEU A 40 8.30 -18.42 10.51
CA LEU A 40 8.30 -17.19 9.71
C LEU A 40 8.02 -17.47 8.24
N TYR A 41 8.62 -18.49 7.66
CA TYR A 41 8.37 -18.91 6.28
C TYR A 41 6.91 -19.27 6.04
N ASN A 42 6.32 -20.07 6.92
CA ASN A 42 4.92 -20.48 6.81
C ASN A 42 3.96 -19.30 6.96
N ALA A 43 4.22 -18.41 7.93
CA ALA A 43 3.43 -17.20 8.13
C ALA A 43 3.47 -16.30 6.87
N THR A 44 4.67 -16.06 6.33
CA THR A 44 4.86 -15.27 5.11
C THR A 44 4.16 -15.90 3.91
N LYS A 45 4.25 -17.23 3.75
CA LYS A 45 3.58 -17.95 2.68
C LYS A 45 2.07 -17.84 2.76
N GLN A 46 1.48 -17.95 3.95
CA GLN A 46 0.04 -17.76 4.16
C GLN A 46 -0.38 -16.33 3.86
N GLU A 47 0.38 -15.34 4.29
CA GLU A 47 0.10 -13.93 4.00
C GLU A 47 0.17 -13.64 2.50
N MET A 48 1.17 -14.18 1.79
CA MET A 48 1.27 -14.02 0.34
C MET A 48 0.08 -14.65 -0.40
N GLN A 49 -0.36 -15.85 0.03
CA GLN A 49 -1.56 -16.49 -0.54
C GLN A 49 -2.81 -15.65 -0.29
N TRP A 50 -2.98 -15.13 0.94
CA TRP A 50 -4.13 -14.28 1.27
C TRP A 50 -4.11 -12.97 0.47
N ARG A 51 -2.94 -12.33 0.28
CA ARG A 51 -2.79 -11.12 -0.55
C ARG A 51 -3.19 -11.35 -2.01
N GLN A 52 -3.08 -12.58 -2.51
CA GLN A 52 -3.54 -12.95 -3.86
C GLN A 52 -5.06 -13.06 -3.95
N THR A 53 -5.77 -13.13 -2.84
CA THR A 53 -7.24 -13.07 -2.85
C THR A 53 -7.71 -11.66 -3.24
N ARG A 54 -8.90 -11.57 -3.84
CA ARG A 54 -9.52 -10.29 -4.20
C ARG A 54 -9.64 -9.34 -3.00
N GLN A 55 -9.95 -9.87 -1.81
CA GLN A 55 -10.08 -9.11 -0.58
C GLN A 55 -8.72 -8.64 -0.06
N GLY A 56 -7.72 -9.51 -0.02
CA GLY A 56 -6.37 -9.18 0.41
C GLY A 56 -5.71 -8.12 -0.49
N ASN A 57 -5.91 -8.20 -1.81
CA ASN A 57 -5.45 -7.19 -2.74
C ASN A 57 -6.11 -5.83 -2.49
N ALA A 58 -7.42 -5.80 -2.26
CA ALA A 58 -8.14 -4.56 -1.99
C ALA A 58 -7.68 -3.90 -0.68
N GLU A 59 -7.46 -4.68 0.37
CA GLU A 59 -6.96 -4.18 1.64
C GLU A 59 -5.52 -3.70 1.55
N TYR A 60 -4.66 -4.44 0.87
CA TYR A 60 -3.29 -4.03 0.59
C TYR A 60 -3.23 -2.71 -0.19
N GLU A 61 -4.04 -2.56 -1.25
CA GLU A 61 -4.09 -1.30 -1.99
C GLU A 61 -4.57 -0.13 -1.13
N ARG A 62 -5.59 -0.32 -0.28
CA ARG A 62 -6.04 0.73 0.65
C ARG A 62 -4.97 1.11 1.67
N SER A 63 -4.19 0.16 2.16
CA SER A 63 -3.12 0.41 3.14
C SER A 63 -1.98 1.28 2.59
N LYS A 64 -1.79 1.33 1.28
CA LYS A 64 -0.82 2.21 0.63
C LYS A 64 -1.21 3.69 0.71
N MET A 65 -2.50 4.01 0.92
CA MET A 65 -3.00 5.38 1.00
C MET A 65 -2.54 6.04 2.30
N ASN A 66 -1.34 6.58 2.30
CA ASN A 66 -0.77 7.31 3.43
C ASN A 66 -0.99 8.84 3.31
N SER A 67 -0.59 9.57 4.34
CA SER A 67 -0.76 11.04 4.40
C SER A 67 0.02 11.78 3.30
N SER A 68 1.19 11.26 2.91
CA SER A 68 2.01 11.88 1.86
C SER A 68 1.32 11.79 0.50
N ILE A 69 0.90 10.58 0.10
CA ILE A 69 0.17 10.37 -1.15
C ILE A 69 -1.11 11.21 -1.17
N ARG A 70 -1.85 11.24 -0.05
CA ARG A 70 -3.06 12.05 0.05
C ARG A 70 -2.78 13.54 -0.15
N TYR A 71 -1.74 14.07 0.47
CA TYR A 71 -1.35 15.46 0.32
C TYR A 71 -0.94 15.79 -1.13
N ASP A 72 -0.14 14.93 -1.76
CA ASP A 72 0.35 15.13 -3.11
C ASP A 72 -0.80 15.14 -4.13
N ILE A 73 -1.80 14.27 -3.96
CA ILE A 73 -2.99 14.24 -4.82
C ILE A 73 -3.83 15.50 -4.61
N LEU A 74 -4.09 15.90 -3.36
CA LEU A 74 -4.81 17.14 -3.06
C LEU A 74 -4.10 18.37 -3.68
N LYS A 75 -2.78 18.44 -3.57
CA LYS A 75 -1.97 19.51 -4.16
C LYS A 75 -2.04 19.51 -5.68
N ARG A 76 -1.89 18.33 -6.32
CA ARG A 76 -2.01 18.17 -7.78
C ARG A 76 -3.37 18.69 -8.29
N ASP A 77 -4.44 18.39 -7.56
CA ASP A 77 -5.81 18.72 -7.91
C ASP A 77 -6.23 20.12 -7.36
N HIS A 78 -5.24 20.93 -6.93
CA HIS A 78 -5.43 22.31 -6.44
C HIS A 78 -6.41 22.41 -5.27
N PHE A 79 -6.45 21.42 -4.38
CA PHE A 79 -7.34 21.33 -3.21
C PHE A 79 -8.81 21.57 -3.56
N ARG A 80 -9.28 21.01 -4.68
CA ARG A 80 -10.67 21.09 -5.14
C ARG A 80 -11.19 19.76 -5.65
N CYS A 81 -12.49 19.57 -5.60
CA CYS A 81 -13.14 18.43 -6.23
C CYS A 81 -12.97 18.49 -7.75
N VAL A 82 -12.39 17.47 -8.36
CA VAL A 82 -12.17 17.43 -9.83
C VAL A 82 -13.45 17.28 -10.62
N ILE A 83 -14.58 16.91 -10.00
CA ILE A 83 -15.87 16.75 -10.66
C ILE A 83 -16.68 18.06 -10.63
N CYS A 84 -16.84 18.68 -9.45
CA CYS A 84 -17.72 19.85 -9.30
C CYS A 84 -16.98 21.16 -8.97
N GLY A 85 -15.65 21.11 -8.83
CA GLY A 85 -14.80 22.27 -8.56
C GLY A 85 -14.85 22.82 -7.13
N ARG A 86 -15.75 22.32 -6.26
CA ARG A 86 -15.89 22.82 -4.88
C ARG A 86 -14.63 22.59 -4.05
N THR A 87 -14.38 23.52 -3.15
CA THR A 87 -13.25 23.55 -2.22
C THR A 87 -13.72 23.46 -0.78
N VAL A 88 -12.79 23.41 0.17
CA VAL A 88 -13.11 23.46 1.63
C VAL A 88 -13.83 24.74 2.01
N GLU A 89 -13.60 25.85 1.28
CA GLU A 89 -14.25 27.15 1.48
C GLU A 89 -15.77 27.09 1.17
N ASP A 90 -16.17 26.15 0.30
CA ASP A 90 -17.59 25.87 0.00
C ASP A 90 -18.25 24.97 1.07
N GLY A 91 -17.57 24.72 2.19
CA GLY A 91 -18.06 23.91 3.30
C GLY A 91 -18.06 22.39 3.06
N VAL A 92 -17.36 21.91 2.02
CA VAL A 92 -17.26 20.47 1.73
C VAL A 92 -15.98 19.86 2.26
N LYS A 93 -16.02 18.57 2.60
CA LYS A 93 -14.83 17.79 2.89
C LYS A 93 -14.25 17.20 1.61
N LEU A 94 -12.92 17.29 1.47
CA LEU A 94 -12.21 16.70 0.34
C LEU A 94 -11.64 15.33 0.72
N HIS A 95 -11.81 14.38 -0.18
CA HIS A 95 -11.33 13.01 -0.07
C HIS A 95 -10.49 12.65 -1.29
N VAL A 96 -9.45 11.85 -1.09
CA VAL A 96 -8.74 11.19 -2.19
C VAL A 96 -9.38 9.84 -2.42
N ASP A 97 -9.85 9.61 -3.63
CA ASP A 97 -10.55 8.39 -4.04
C ASP A 97 -9.90 7.74 -5.27
N HIS A 98 -10.10 6.44 -5.41
CA HIS A 98 -9.62 5.70 -6.58
C HIS A 98 -10.56 5.89 -7.78
N ILE A 99 -10.01 6.23 -8.95
CA ILE A 99 -10.77 6.32 -10.21
C ILE A 99 -11.36 4.94 -10.53
N ILE A 100 -10.50 3.93 -10.60
CA ILE A 100 -10.89 2.51 -10.65
C ILE A 100 -10.96 2.02 -9.21
N PRO A 101 -12.12 1.58 -8.71
CA PRO A 101 -12.24 1.08 -7.36
C PRO A 101 -11.30 -0.10 -7.08
N VAL A 102 -10.74 -0.17 -5.88
CA VAL A 102 -9.89 -1.31 -5.48
C VAL A 102 -10.65 -2.64 -5.51
N SER A 103 -11.95 -2.63 -5.28
CA SER A 103 -12.83 -3.80 -5.43
C SER A 103 -12.89 -4.32 -6.88
N LYS A 104 -12.54 -3.49 -7.85
CA LYS A 104 -12.47 -3.81 -9.28
C LYS A 104 -11.03 -3.91 -9.81
N GLY A 105 -10.06 -4.08 -8.90
CA GLY A 105 -8.64 -4.25 -9.24
C GLY A 105 -7.85 -2.96 -9.40
N GLY A 106 -8.43 -1.82 -9.04
CA GLY A 106 -7.73 -0.53 -9.04
C GLY A 106 -6.58 -0.52 -8.05
N LYS A 107 -5.44 0.07 -8.45
CA LYS A 107 -4.24 0.20 -7.65
C LYS A 107 -4.15 1.58 -7.04
N THR A 108 -3.46 1.68 -5.89
CA THR A 108 -3.14 2.94 -5.24
C THR A 108 -1.88 3.53 -5.86
N GLU A 109 -2.06 4.23 -6.97
CA GLU A 109 -1.04 4.94 -7.72
C GLU A 109 -1.56 6.30 -8.19
N TYR A 110 -0.67 7.25 -8.42
CA TYR A 110 -1.02 8.64 -8.72
C TYR A 110 -1.97 8.80 -9.90
N SER A 111 -1.83 7.97 -10.93
CA SER A 111 -2.70 7.95 -12.13
C SER A 111 -4.13 7.48 -11.84
N ASN A 112 -4.32 6.68 -10.80
CA ASN A 112 -5.61 6.11 -10.40
C ASN A 112 -6.24 6.80 -9.20
N LEU A 113 -5.71 7.94 -8.74
CA LEU A 113 -6.20 8.69 -7.59
C LEU A 113 -6.68 10.07 -8.02
N ARG A 114 -7.73 10.58 -7.37
CA ARG A 114 -8.29 11.91 -7.60
C ARG A 114 -8.93 12.50 -6.36
N THR A 115 -9.04 13.82 -6.31
CA THR A 115 -9.71 14.56 -5.23
C THR A 115 -11.19 14.69 -5.52
N LEU A 116 -12.03 14.26 -4.59
CA LEU A 116 -13.49 14.42 -4.64
C LEU A 116 -14.01 15.07 -3.37
N CYS A 117 -15.09 15.86 -3.48
CA CYS A 117 -15.85 16.25 -2.29
C CYS A 117 -16.73 15.07 -1.81
N ASP A 118 -17.19 15.14 -0.57
CA ASP A 118 -18.05 14.16 0.06
C ASP A 118 -19.27 13.78 -0.79
N ALA A 119 -19.99 14.77 -1.35
CA ALA A 119 -21.14 14.53 -2.21
C ALA A 119 -20.79 13.76 -3.49
N CYS A 120 -19.74 14.18 -4.21
CA CYS A 120 -19.28 13.50 -5.42
C CYS A 120 -18.74 12.11 -5.13
N ASN A 121 -18.00 11.95 -4.01
CA ASN A 121 -17.47 10.66 -3.57
C ASN A 121 -18.60 9.67 -3.23
N LEU A 122 -19.62 10.14 -2.50
CA LEU A 122 -20.79 9.32 -2.17
C LEU A 122 -21.59 8.95 -3.43
N GLY A 123 -21.75 9.87 -4.37
CA GLY A 123 -22.46 9.63 -5.63
C GLY A 123 -21.75 8.65 -6.55
N LYS A 124 -20.42 8.64 -6.53
CA LYS A 124 -19.61 7.69 -7.32
C LYS A 124 -19.75 6.26 -6.83
N ARG A 125 -19.66 6.01 -5.52
CA ARG A 125 -19.63 4.65 -4.95
C ARG A 125 -18.59 3.76 -5.67
N ASP A 126 -19.00 2.55 -6.07
CA ASP A 126 -18.17 1.59 -6.83
C ASP A 126 -18.31 1.74 -8.37
N LYS A 127 -18.85 2.87 -8.84
CA LYS A 127 -18.92 3.11 -10.27
C LYS A 127 -17.53 3.36 -10.84
N TYR A 128 -17.26 2.73 -11.97
CA TYR A 128 -16.05 2.94 -12.75
C TYR A 128 -16.35 4.02 -13.80
N ASP A 129 -15.56 5.07 -13.76
CA ASP A 129 -15.71 6.19 -14.66
C ASP A 129 -14.49 6.23 -15.60
N ILE A 130 -14.60 5.56 -16.75
CA ILE A 130 -13.55 5.52 -17.78
C ILE A 130 -13.43 6.87 -18.50
N ASN A 131 -14.55 7.53 -18.69
CA ASN A 131 -14.62 8.82 -19.36
C ASN A 131 -14.58 9.89 -18.27
N GLY A 132 -13.36 10.19 -17.77
CA GLY A 132 -13.19 11.36 -16.91
C GLY A 132 -14.00 12.50 -17.52
N TRP A 133 -14.83 13.12 -16.73
CA TRP A 133 -15.63 14.29 -17.13
C TRP A 133 -14.71 15.29 -17.83
N ASN A 134 -14.85 15.44 -19.16
CA ASN A 134 -14.31 16.54 -19.93
C ASN A 134 -15.03 17.82 -19.56
#